data_b37b0e633e2f4dc1ca2dc38114308051
#
_entry.id   b37b0e633e2f4dc1ca2dc38114308051
#
_cell.length_a   1.000
_cell.length_b   1.000
_cell.length_c   1.000
_cell.angle_alpha   90.00
_cell.angle_beta   90.00
_cell.angle_gamma   90.00
#
_symmetry.space_group_name_H-M   'P 1'
#
loop_
_entity.id
_entity.type
_entity.pdbx_description
1 polymer ?
#
loop_
_entity_poly.entity_id
_entity_poly.type
_entity_poly.pdbx_seq_one_letter_code
_entity_poly.pdbx_strand_id
1 'polypeptide(L)'
;MLIRVDPASETPIFAQVAASVRADAAAGRLRPGDRLPSARDVAASLGVNLHTVLRAYQVLRDEGLVDMRRGRGAVATDAVEPLARLHHDIEALVARARALALSPDALAALVKETYR
;
A
#
# COMPACT_ATOMS: atom_id res chain seq x y z
N MET A 1 -10.07 6.18 -6.25
CA MET A 1 -8.68 5.84 -5.86
C MET A 1 -7.77 6.11 -7.05
N LEU A 2 -6.67 6.79 -6.82
CA LEU A 2 -5.68 7.08 -7.85
C LEU A 2 -4.41 6.28 -7.56
N ILE A 3 -4.10 5.34 -8.42
CA ILE A 3 -2.89 4.52 -8.31
C ILE A 3 -1.78 5.16 -9.13
N ARG A 4 -0.65 5.44 -8.50
CA ARG A 4 0.48 6.11 -9.13
C ARG A 4 1.71 5.22 -9.17
N VAL A 5 2.41 5.25 -10.30
CA VAL A 5 3.67 4.55 -10.49
C VAL A 5 4.69 5.47 -11.15
N ASP A 6 5.95 5.22 -10.88
CA ASP A 6 7.08 5.88 -11.52
C ASP A 6 7.84 4.84 -12.35
N PRO A 7 7.72 4.88 -13.69
CA PRO A 7 8.42 3.90 -14.53
C PRO A 7 9.94 3.96 -14.43
N ALA A 8 10.48 5.12 -14.02
CA ALA A 8 11.93 5.31 -13.88
C ALA A 8 12.48 4.75 -12.56
N SER A 9 11.62 4.39 -11.61
CA SER A 9 12.04 3.81 -10.35
C SER A 9 12.57 2.39 -10.53
N GLU A 10 13.55 2.01 -9.71
CA GLU A 10 14.05 0.63 -9.67
C GLU A 10 13.07 -0.34 -9.00
N THR A 11 12.12 0.18 -8.25
CA THR A 11 11.09 -0.63 -7.61
C THR A 11 10.16 -1.23 -8.67
N PRO A 12 9.93 -2.55 -8.66
CA PRO A 12 9.03 -3.19 -9.63
C PRO A 12 7.64 -2.54 -9.63
N ILE A 13 7.01 -2.48 -10.78
CA ILE A 13 5.69 -1.84 -10.93
C ILE A 13 4.66 -2.46 -9.98
N PHE A 14 4.62 -3.80 -9.86
CA PHE A 14 3.64 -4.42 -8.96
C PHE A 14 3.81 -3.96 -7.51
N ALA A 15 5.05 -3.76 -7.06
CA ALA A 15 5.32 -3.28 -5.71
C ALA A 15 4.89 -1.82 -5.55
N GLN A 16 5.05 -1.00 -6.58
CA GLN A 16 4.58 0.39 -6.58
C GLN A 16 3.06 0.47 -6.54
N VAL A 17 2.35 -0.39 -7.28
CA VAL A 17 0.89 -0.45 -7.25
C VAL A 17 0.42 -0.85 -5.85
N ALA A 18 1.01 -1.88 -5.26
CA ALA A 18 0.66 -2.29 -3.90
C ALA A 18 0.94 -1.18 -2.89
N ALA A 19 2.08 -0.50 -3.01
CA ALA A 19 2.43 0.62 -2.12
C ALA A 19 1.43 1.78 -2.25
N SER A 20 0.95 2.08 -3.45
CA SER A 20 -0.03 3.14 -3.68
C SER A 20 -1.35 2.83 -2.97
N VAL A 21 -1.84 1.60 -3.09
CA VAL A 21 -3.08 1.15 -2.40
C VAL A 21 -2.88 1.16 -0.89
N ARG A 22 -1.74 0.65 -0.42
CA ARG A 22 -1.42 0.61 1.02
C ARG A 22 -1.37 2.03 1.60
N ALA A 23 -0.81 2.98 0.86
CA ALA A 23 -0.77 4.39 1.28
C ALA A 23 -2.17 4.99 1.41
N ASP A 24 -3.09 4.66 0.49
CA ASP A 24 -4.47 5.12 0.59
C ASP A 24 -5.17 4.51 1.81
N ALA A 25 -4.92 3.23 2.10
CA ALA A 25 -5.45 2.59 3.29
C ALA A 25 -4.91 3.26 4.57
N ALA A 26 -3.60 3.51 4.62
CA ALA A 26 -2.96 4.17 5.77
C ALA A 26 -3.47 5.60 5.97
N ALA A 27 -3.78 6.31 4.89
CA ALA A 27 -4.31 7.67 4.97
C ALA A 27 -5.82 7.72 5.27
N GLY A 28 -6.48 6.58 5.40
CA GLY A 28 -7.92 6.52 5.68
C GLY A 28 -8.80 6.75 4.46
N ARG A 29 -8.24 6.84 3.26
CA ARG A 29 -9.00 7.03 2.03
C ARG A 29 -9.65 5.74 1.53
N LEU A 30 -9.10 4.59 1.90
CA LEU A 30 -9.67 3.28 1.59
C LEU A 30 -10.30 2.72 2.85
N ARG A 31 -11.62 2.55 2.83
CA ARG A 31 -12.40 2.10 3.99
C ARG A 31 -12.79 0.63 3.85
N PRO A 32 -13.09 -0.05 4.96
CA PRO A 32 -13.60 -1.43 4.87
C PRO A 32 -14.79 -1.52 3.93
N GLY A 33 -14.78 -2.52 3.06
CA GLY A 33 -15.84 -2.75 2.10
C GLY A 33 -15.71 -1.98 0.78
N ASP A 34 -14.79 -1.03 0.70
CA ASP A 34 -14.56 -0.30 -0.55
C ASP A 34 -13.96 -1.23 -1.60
N ARG A 35 -14.44 -1.09 -2.83
CA ARG A 35 -13.89 -1.83 -3.96
C ARG A 35 -12.67 -1.08 -4.51
N LEU A 36 -11.61 -1.82 -4.80
CA LEU A 36 -10.51 -1.29 -5.58
C LEU A 36 -10.92 -1.19 -7.05
N PRO A 37 -10.28 -0.32 -7.84
CA PRO A 37 -10.46 -0.34 -9.29
C PRO A 37 -10.16 -1.73 -9.83
N SER A 38 -10.85 -2.14 -10.90
CA SER A 38 -10.58 -3.45 -11.50
C SER A 38 -9.12 -3.50 -11.97
N ALA A 39 -8.50 -4.68 -11.86
CA ALA A 39 -7.13 -4.85 -12.32
C ALA A 39 -6.97 -4.51 -13.79
N ARG A 40 -8.00 -4.82 -14.60
CA ARG A 40 -8.02 -4.53 -16.02
C ARG A 40 -8.00 -3.03 -16.29
N ASP A 41 -8.81 -2.26 -15.57
CA ASP A 41 -8.87 -0.80 -15.72
C ASP A 41 -7.57 -0.15 -15.28
N VAL A 42 -6.99 -0.62 -14.18
CA VAL A 42 -5.69 -0.10 -13.69
C VAL A 42 -4.59 -0.40 -14.71
N ALA A 43 -4.55 -1.62 -15.23
CA ALA A 43 -3.55 -2.02 -16.22
C ALA A 43 -3.65 -1.15 -17.48
N ALA A 44 -4.87 -0.90 -17.96
CA ALA A 44 -5.09 -0.04 -19.12
C ALA A 44 -4.67 1.41 -18.83
N SER A 45 -5.02 1.93 -17.67
CA SER A 45 -4.71 3.31 -17.25
C SER A 45 -3.20 3.54 -17.11
N LEU A 46 -2.48 2.57 -16.58
CA LEU A 46 -1.03 2.67 -16.37
C LEU A 46 -0.20 2.21 -17.56
N GLY A 47 -0.82 1.57 -18.55
CA GLY A 47 -0.10 1.01 -19.68
C GLY A 47 0.78 -0.17 -19.30
N VAL A 48 0.34 -1.00 -18.36
CA VAL A 48 1.08 -2.15 -17.86
C VAL A 48 0.30 -3.45 -18.08
N ASN A 49 0.98 -4.57 -17.89
CA ASN A 49 0.39 -5.89 -18.05
C ASN A 49 -0.64 -6.15 -16.94
N LEU A 50 -1.76 -6.76 -17.31
CA LEU A 50 -2.81 -7.15 -16.36
C LEU A 50 -2.25 -7.98 -15.20
N HIS A 51 -1.36 -8.93 -15.48
CA HIS A 51 -0.77 -9.79 -14.45
C HIS A 51 0.06 -9.02 -13.43
N THR A 52 0.65 -7.88 -13.85
CA THR A 52 1.39 -7.00 -12.93
C THR A 52 0.46 -6.43 -11.87
N VAL A 53 -0.73 -5.97 -12.27
CA VAL A 53 -1.72 -5.44 -11.33
C VAL A 53 -2.32 -6.55 -10.46
N LEU A 54 -2.61 -7.71 -11.06
CA LEU A 54 -3.12 -8.86 -10.30
C LEU A 54 -2.12 -9.31 -9.23
N ARG A 55 -0.83 -9.29 -9.55
CA ARG A 55 0.23 -9.62 -8.58
C ARG A 55 0.22 -8.63 -7.41
N ALA A 56 0.06 -7.33 -7.71
CA ALA A 56 -0.05 -6.31 -6.67
C ALA A 56 -1.23 -6.58 -5.74
N TYR A 57 -2.39 -6.92 -6.32
CA TYR A 57 -3.59 -7.21 -5.52
C TYR A 57 -3.42 -8.49 -4.69
N GLN A 58 -2.69 -9.48 -5.20
CA GLN A 58 -2.37 -10.69 -4.43
C GLN A 58 -1.46 -10.38 -3.25
N VAL A 59 -0.49 -9.49 -3.41
CA VAL A 59 0.37 -9.04 -2.31
C VAL A 59 -0.48 -8.40 -1.21
N LEU A 60 -1.42 -7.52 -1.58
CA LEU A 60 -2.32 -6.87 -0.63
C LEU A 60 -3.26 -7.88 0.05
N ARG A 61 -3.71 -8.89 -0.68
CA ARG A 61 -4.50 -9.98 -0.10
C ARG A 61 -3.69 -10.76 0.92
N ASP A 62 -2.43 -11.09 0.60
CA ASP A 62 -1.56 -11.83 1.51
C ASP A 62 -1.25 -11.01 2.76
N GLU A 63 -1.24 -9.68 2.66
CA GLU A 63 -1.11 -8.79 3.81
C GLU A 63 -2.41 -8.66 4.62
N GLY A 64 -3.51 -9.19 4.10
CA GLY A 64 -4.81 -9.13 4.76
C GLY A 64 -5.60 -7.85 4.52
N LEU A 65 -5.10 -6.95 3.66
CA LEU A 65 -5.74 -5.65 3.42
C LEU A 65 -6.89 -5.72 2.43
N VAL A 66 -6.89 -6.70 1.53
CA VAL A 66 -7.97 -6.89 0.56
C VAL A 66 -8.38 -8.36 0.50
N ASP A 67 -9.64 -8.58 0.13
CA ASP A 67 -10.18 -9.87 -0.26
C ASP A 67 -10.52 -9.84 -1.74
N MET A 68 -10.37 -10.98 -2.40
CA MET A 68 -10.81 -11.16 -3.77
C MET A 68 -12.20 -11.81 -3.72
N ARG A 69 -13.22 -11.07 -4.08
CA ARG A 69 -14.62 -11.55 -4.00
C ARG A 69 -15.18 -11.75 -5.40
N ARG A 70 -15.82 -12.90 -5.57
CA ARG A 70 -16.47 -13.23 -6.83
C ARG A 70 -17.55 -12.18 -7.15
N GLY A 71 -17.51 -11.62 -8.37
CA GLY A 71 -18.46 -10.62 -8.83
C GLY A 71 -18.20 -9.20 -8.33
N ARG A 72 -17.28 -9.01 -7.36
CA ARG A 72 -16.96 -7.70 -6.81
C ARG A 72 -15.48 -7.32 -6.97
N GLY A 73 -14.61 -8.28 -7.31
CA GLY A 73 -13.17 -8.05 -7.44
C GLY A 73 -12.48 -7.87 -6.10
N ALA A 74 -11.49 -7.00 -6.06
CA ALA A 74 -10.74 -6.70 -4.83
C ALA A 74 -11.51 -5.73 -3.95
N VAL A 75 -11.70 -6.09 -2.68
CA VAL A 75 -12.49 -5.32 -1.70
C VAL A 75 -11.64 -5.15 -0.44
N ALA A 76 -11.59 -3.93 0.09
CA ALA A 76 -10.87 -3.64 1.31
C ALA A 76 -11.48 -4.38 2.51
N THR A 77 -10.62 -4.96 3.34
CA THR A 77 -11.02 -5.66 4.56
C THR A 77 -11.09 -4.68 5.74
N ASP A 78 -11.56 -5.18 6.89
CA ASP A 78 -11.57 -4.39 8.13
C ASP A 78 -10.16 -4.02 8.60
N ALA A 79 -9.12 -4.73 8.13
CA ALA A 79 -7.74 -4.48 8.52
C ALA A 79 -7.21 -3.09 8.10
N VAL A 80 -7.87 -2.42 7.14
CA VAL A 80 -7.46 -1.08 6.73
C VAL A 80 -7.68 -0.03 7.83
N GLU A 81 -8.62 -0.24 8.75
CA GLU A 81 -8.84 0.69 9.87
C GLU A 81 -7.69 0.70 10.88
N PRO A 82 -7.26 -0.47 11.42
CA PRO A 82 -6.09 -0.48 12.29
C PRO A 82 -4.84 0.07 11.62
N LEU A 83 -4.69 -0.16 10.32
CA LEU A 83 -3.56 0.39 9.57
C LEU A 83 -3.60 1.92 9.54
N ALA A 84 -4.79 2.52 9.37
CA ALA A 84 -4.93 3.96 9.38
C ALA A 84 -4.58 4.54 10.76
N ARG A 85 -4.94 3.86 11.84
CA ARG A 85 -4.56 4.27 13.20
C ARG A 85 -3.04 4.15 13.42
N LEU A 86 -2.45 3.05 12.96
CA LEU A 86 -1.00 2.86 13.03
C LEU A 86 -0.25 3.96 12.28
N HIS A 87 -0.80 4.43 11.17
CA HIS A 87 -0.17 5.47 10.38
C HIS A 87 0.02 6.77 11.18
N HIS A 88 -0.90 7.12 12.08
CA HIS A 88 -0.74 8.28 12.97
C HIS A 88 0.47 8.10 13.88
N ASP A 89 0.69 6.90 14.40
CA ASP A 89 1.87 6.61 15.22
C ASP A 89 3.16 6.72 14.39
N ILE A 90 3.11 6.28 13.13
CA ILE A 90 4.24 6.39 12.22
C ILE A 90 4.56 7.86 11.92
N GLU A 91 3.54 8.70 11.68
CA GLU A 91 3.75 10.13 11.46
C GLU A 91 4.44 10.79 12.66
N ALA A 92 4.00 10.47 13.86
CA ALA A 92 4.62 10.99 15.08
C ALA A 92 6.06 10.50 15.23
N LEU A 93 6.30 9.24 14.92
CA LEU A 93 7.65 8.65 14.94
C LEU A 93 8.58 9.34 13.94
N VAL A 94 8.10 9.57 12.73
CA VAL A 94 8.88 10.25 11.68
C VAL A 94 9.23 11.68 12.12
N ALA A 95 8.28 12.42 12.72
CA ALA A 95 8.54 13.77 13.21
C ALA A 95 9.64 13.76 14.27
N ARG A 96 9.63 12.80 15.18
CA ARG A 96 10.67 12.64 16.21
C ARG A 96 12.02 12.27 15.61
N ALA A 97 12.02 11.39 14.61
CA ALA A 97 13.25 11.00 13.91
C ALA A 97 13.88 12.18 13.18
N ARG A 98 13.05 13.03 12.55
CA ARG A 98 13.53 14.26 11.89
C ARG A 98 14.19 15.20 12.90
N ALA A 99 13.62 15.35 14.07
CA ALA A 99 14.18 16.19 15.12
C ALA A 99 15.56 15.68 15.58
N LEU A 100 15.82 14.39 15.45
CA LEU A 100 17.11 13.76 15.75
C LEU A 100 18.04 13.70 14.54
N ALA A 101 17.62 14.25 13.40
CA ALA A 101 18.37 14.21 12.13
C ALA A 101 18.62 12.78 11.63
N LEU A 102 17.76 11.83 11.98
CA LEU A 102 17.86 10.46 11.45
C LEU A 102 17.37 10.42 10.00
N SER A 103 18.12 9.73 9.15
CA SER A 103 17.69 9.49 7.77
C SER A 103 16.55 8.47 7.71
N PRO A 104 15.77 8.45 6.62
CA PRO A 104 14.75 7.41 6.44
C PRO A 104 15.33 6.00 6.50
N ASP A 105 16.51 5.78 5.93
CA ASP A 105 17.16 4.46 5.94
C ASP A 105 17.58 4.05 7.36
N ALA A 106 18.10 4.99 8.14
CA ALA A 106 18.47 4.71 9.53
C ALA A 106 17.24 4.38 10.37
N LEU A 107 16.16 5.11 10.20
CA LEU A 107 14.90 4.83 10.91
C LEU A 107 14.35 3.47 10.51
N ALA A 108 14.35 3.16 9.23
CA ALA A 108 13.88 1.86 8.73
C ALA A 108 14.71 0.71 9.32
N ALA A 109 16.02 0.89 9.40
CA ALA A 109 16.92 -0.11 9.99
C ALA A 109 16.56 -0.36 11.47
N LEU A 110 16.34 0.70 12.24
CA LEU A 110 15.94 0.58 13.64
C LEU A 110 14.61 -0.16 13.79
N VAL A 111 13.65 0.13 12.92
CA VAL A 111 12.35 -0.55 12.93
C VAL A 111 12.56 -2.04 12.68
N LYS A 112 13.35 -2.39 11.64
CA LYS A 112 13.64 -3.80 11.33
C LYS A 112 14.32 -4.52 12.48
N GLU A 113 15.30 -3.89 13.12
CA GLU A 113 16.01 -4.45 14.27
C GLU A 113 15.11 -4.65 15.48
N THR A 114 14.05 -3.86 15.59
CA THR A 114 13.08 -3.97 16.70
C THR A 114 12.18 -5.20 16.54
N TYR A 115 11.96 -5.66 15.32
CA TYR A 115 11.24 -6.92 15.08
C TYR A 115 12.11 -8.09 15.56
N ARG A 116 11.51 -8.99 16.31
CA ARG A 116 12.20 -10.15 16.86
C ARG A 116 11.44 -11.44 16.61
#